data_53eaa9530c5274e75eb6b0673be24182
#
_entry.id   53eaa9530c5274e75eb6b0673be24182
#
_cell.length_a   1.000
_cell.length_b   1.000
_cell.length_c   1.000
_cell.angle_alpha   90.00
_cell.angle_beta   90.00
_cell.angle_gamma   90.00
#
_symmetry.space_group_name_H-M   'P 1'
#
loop_
_entity.id
_entity.type
_entity.pdbx_description
1 polymer ?
#
loop_
_entity_poly.entity_id
_entity_poly.type
_entity_poly.pdbx_seq_one_letter_code
_entity_poly.pdbx_strand_id
1 'polypeptide(L)'
;MGAATLYQLARRGVRAIGFDRFTPPHAFGSSHGETRITRQAIGEGAGYVPLVLRSHEIWDELEAATGTRLIERCGFLAIAAADARAEMHGKTRFVETTIAAARLHGIVHELPTAAEAARRFPQ
;
A
#
# COMPACT_ATOMS: atom_id res chain seq x y z
N MET A 1 12.47 5.91 2.17
CA MET A 1 12.75 6.03 0.72
C MET A 1 14.23 5.83 0.41
N GLY A 2 15.18 6.41 1.16
CA GLY A 2 16.61 6.35 0.87
C GLY A 2 17.18 4.93 0.70
N ALA A 3 16.87 4.00 1.62
CA ALA A 3 17.32 2.62 1.50
C ALA A 3 16.83 1.92 0.22
N ALA A 4 15.56 2.11 -0.15
CA ALA A 4 15.01 1.56 -1.39
C ALA A 4 15.69 2.17 -2.63
N THR A 5 16.02 3.46 -2.59
CA THR A 5 16.76 4.12 -3.66
C THR A 5 18.17 3.53 -3.80
N LEU A 6 18.90 3.39 -2.70
CA LEU A 6 20.24 2.78 -2.71
C LEU A 6 20.21 1.35 -3.25
N TYR A 7 19.24 0.55 -2.81
CA TYR A 7 19.04 -0.81 -3.30
C TYR A 7 18.85 -0.85 -4.82
N GLN A 8 17.95 0.00 -5.35
CA GLN A 8 17.68 0.05 -6.78
C GLN A 8 18.85 0.58 -7.60
N LEU A 9 19.62 1.53 -7.08
CA LEU A 9 20.85 2.02 -7.74
C LEU A 9 21.92 0.92 -7.76
N ALA A 10 22.13 0.23 -6.66
CA ALA A 10 23.09 -0.88 -6.58
C ALA A 10 22.74 -2.01 -7.56
N ARG A 11 21.46 -2.40 -7.66
CA ARG A 11 20.99 -3.39 -8.66
C ARG A 11 21.29 -2.99 -10.11
N ARG A 12 21.41 -1.70 -10.38
CA ARG A 12 21.74 -1.14 -11.71
C ARG A 12 23.22 -0.89 -11.90
N GLY A 13 24.07 -1.32 -10.98
CA GLY A 13 25.51 -1.10 -11.02
C GLY A 13 25.94 0.35 -10.81
N VAL A 14 25.02 1.21 -10.34
CA VAL A 14 25.34 2.61 -10.06
C VAL A 14 26.05 2.71 -8.71
N ARG A 15 27.22 3.35 -8.72
CA ARG A 15 27.95 3.66 -7.48
C ARG A 15 27.24 4.79 -6.75
N ALA A 16 26.66 4.50 -5.58
CA ALA A 16 25.96 5.46 -4.75
C ALA A 16 26.33 5.27 -3.28
N ILE A 17 26.25 6.33 -2.51
CA ILE A 17 26.45 6.31 -1.06
C ILE A 17 25.25 6.97 -0.39
N GLY A 18 24.80 6.40 0.71
CA GLY A 18 23.74 6.97 1.57
C GLY A 18 24.33 7.43 2.89
N PHE A 19 23.77 8.52 3.40
CA PHE A 19 24.09 9.03 4.73
C PHE A 19 22.83 8.99 5.58
N ASP A 20 22.98 8.50 6.80
CA ASP A 20 21.94 8.55 7.82
C ASP A 20 22.54 9.13 9.11
N ARG A 21 21.73 9.86 9.85
CA ARG A 21 22.14 10.41 11.14
C ARG A 21 22.29 9.32 12.19
N PHE A 22 21.56 8.23 12.04
CA PHE A 22 21.51 7.10 12.98
C PHE A 22 21.94 5.82 12.28
N THR A 23 22.34 4.81 13.05
CA THR A 23 22.66 3.48 12.49
C THR A 23 21.37 2.76 12.12
N PRO A 24 21.12 2.45 10.83
CA PRO A 24 19.98 1.64 10.44
C PRO A 24 20.12 0.17 10.88
N PRO A 25 19.00 -0.52 11.20
CA PRO A 25 17.65 0.00 11.31
C PRO A 25 17.42 0.78 12.62
N HIS A 26 16.58 1.82 12.56
CA HIS A 26 16.26 2.63 13.73
C HIS A 26 14.79 3.09 13.73
N ALA A 27 14.29 3.51 14.90
CA ALA A 27 12.90 3.91 15.09
C ALA A 27 12.62 5.42 14.83
N PHE A 28 13.60 6.16 14.36
CA PHE A 28 13.47 7.62 14.17
C PHE A 28 12.91 8.03 12.80
N GLY A 29 12.72 7.09 11.90
CA GLY A 29 12.11 7.33 10.58
C GLY A 29 10.61 7.02 10.57
N SER A 30 9.87 7.59 9.62
CA SER A 30 8.44 7.31 9.44
C SER A 30 8.13 5.88 8.95
N SER A 31 9.14 5.14 8.55
CA SER A 31 8.99 3.75 8.07
C SER A 31 9.14 2.68 9.16
N HIS A 32 9.45 3.07 10.40
CA HIS A 32 9.57 2.12 11.50
C HIS A 32 8.20 1.64 11.98
N GLY A 33 8.18 0.54 12.73
CA GLY A 33 7.00 -0.05 13.33
C GLY A 33 6.64 -1.40 12.69
N GLU A 34 5.99 -2.24 13.47
CA GLU A 34 5.65 -3.60 13.07
C GLU A 34 4.46 -3.65 12.12
N THR A 35 3.54 -2.67 12.24
CA THR A 35 2.34 -2.60 11.40
C THR A 35 2.43 -1.47 10.41
N ARG A 36 2.61 -1.81 9.15
CA ARG A 36 2.57 -0.89 8.01
C ARG A 36 1.56 -1.42 7.00
N ILE A 37 0.83 -0.51 6.36
CA ILE A 37 -0.24 -0.86 5.42
C ILE A 37 0.15 -0.41 4.03
N THR A 38 -0.03 -1.30 3.05
CA THR A 38 -0.02 -1.00 1.63
C THR A 38 -1.33 -1.49 1.00
N ARG A 39 -1.82 -0.79 -0.01
CA ARG A 39 -3.08 -1.10 -0.69
C ARG A 39 -2.87 -1.00 -2.19
N GLN A 40 -3.43 -1.92 -2.97
CA GLN A 40 -3.33 -1.85 -4.43
C GLN A 40 -4.26 -0.79 -5.01
N ALA A 41 -5.54 -0.83 -4.63
CA ALA A 41 -6.49 0.22 -5.02
C ALA A 41 -6.36 1.42 -4.09
N ILE A 42 -6.11 2.60 -4.65
CA ILE A 42 -5.84 3.84 -3.90
C ILE A 42 -6.87 4.89 -4.28
N GLY A 43 -7.65 5.33 -3.27
CA GLY A 43 -8.64 6.41 -3.44
C GLY A 43 -8.01 7.80 -3.50
N GLU A 44 -6.78 7.95 -3.08
CA GLU A 44 -6.02 9.20 -3.11
C GLU A 44 -5.69 9.66 -4.54
N GLY A 45 -5.62 8.73 -5.50
CA GLY A 45 -5.41 9.06 -6.91
C GLY A 45 -4.99 7.85 -7.75
N ALA A 46 -5.72 7.60 -8.83
CA ALA A 46 -5.46 6.45 -9.71
C ALA A 46 -4.04 6.44 -10.31
N GLY A 47 -3.41 7.60 -10.46
CA GLY A 47 -2.03 7.70 -10.96
C GLY A 47 -0.97 7.06 -10.07
N TYR A 48 -1.28 6.82 -8.78
CA TYR A 48 -0.37 6.10 -7.89
C TYR A 48 -0.47 4.58 -8.00
N VAL A 49 -1.56 4.05 -8.57
CA VAL A 49 -1.80 2.60 -8.64
C VAL A 49 -0.66 1.85 -9.36
N PRO A 50 -0.14 2.28 -10.51
CA PRO A 50 0.99 1.60 -11.14
C PRO A 50 2.24 1.53 -10.27
N LEU A 51 2.50 2.58 -9.47
CA LEU A 51 3.63 2.59 -8.53
C LEU A 51 3.43 1.60 -7.40
N VAL A 52 2.21 1.48 -6.89
CA VAL A 52 1.88 0.50 -5.84
C VAL A 52 1.96 -0.92 -6.37
N LEU A 53 1.42 -1.20 -7.54
CA LEU A 53 1.52 -2.52 -8.17
C LEU A 53 2.99 -2.91 -8.36
N ARG A 54 3.82 -2.00 -8.88
CA ARG A 54 5.26 -2.25 -8.99
C ARG A 54 5.93 -2.43 -7.62
N SER A 55 5.48 -1.72 -6.59
CA SER A 55 5.98 -1.92 -5.22
C SER A 55 5.69 -3.32 -4.70
N HIS A 56 4.50 -3.87 -4.98
CA HIS A 56 4.14 -5.23 -4.59
C HIS A 56 5.01 -6.27 -5.31
N GLU A 57 5.30 -6.10 -6.59
CA GLU A 57 6.23 -6.96 -7.33
C GLU A 57 7.63 -6.93 -6.70
N ILE A 58 8.12 -5.74 -6.29
CA ILE A 58 9.42 -5.62 -5.63
C ILE A 58 9.42 -6.32 -4.26
N TRP A 59 8.31 -6.28 -3.51
CA TRP A 59 8.19 -7.05 -2.28
C TRP A 59 8.28 -8.55 -2.54
N ASP A 60 7.60 -9.06 -3.57
CA ASP A 60 7.69 -10.47 -3.97
C ASP A 60 9.13 -10.86 -4.39
N GLU A 61 9.82 -10.00 -5.16
CA GLU A 61 11.23 -10.19 -5.50
C GLU A 61 12.13 -10.27 -4.26
N LEU A 62 11.87 -9.41 -3.27
CA LEU A 62 12.65 -9.39 -2.01
C LEU A 62 12.35 -10.61 -1.13
N GLU A 63 11.09 -11.02 -1.00
CA GLU A 63 10.72 -12.25 -0.28
C GLU A 63 11.41 -13.47 -0.90
N ALA A 64 11.38 -13.59 -2.23
CA ALA A 64 12.04 -14.67 -2.95
C ALA A 64 13.57 -14.65 -2.76
N ALA A 65 14.18 -13.47 -2.75
CA ALA A 65 15.63 -13.31 -2.62
C ALA A 65 16.14 -13.55 -1.20
N THR A 66 15.34 -13.25 -0.18
CA THR A 66 15.76 -13.30 1.24
C THR A 66 15.24 -14.54 1.97
N GLY A 67 14.23 -15.23 1.42
CA GLY A 67 13.50 -16.29 2.10
C GLY A 67 12.70 -15.80 3.31
N THR A 68 12.51 -14.49 3.43
CA THR A 68 11.83 -13.85 4.57
C THR A 68 10.49 -13.30 4.11
N ARG A 69 9.43 -13.64 4.85
CA ARG A 69 8.10 -13.04 4.62
C ARG A 69 8.11 -11.58 5.07
N LEU A 70 7.85 -10.66 4.14
CA LEU A 70 7.88 -9.22 4.36
C LEU A 70 6.49 -8.58 4.29
N ILE A 71 5.54 -9.24 3.61
CA ILE A 71 4.18 -8.73 3.42
C ILE A 71 3.13 -9.78 3.76
N GLU A 72 2.11 -9.39 4.52
CA GLU A 72 0.92 -10.19 4.79
C GLU A 72 -0.22 -9.72 3.89
N ARG A 73 -0.73 -10.61 3.02
CA ARG A 73 -1.85 -10.30 2.12
C ARG A 73 -3.18 -10.64 2.77
N CYS A 74 -3.60 -9.84 3.73
CA CYS A 74 -4.84 -10.04 4.50
C CYS A 74 -6.09 -9.44 3.85
N GLY A 75 -5.96 -8.75 2.72
CA GLY A 75 -7.04 -7.99 2.12
C GLY A 75 -7.23 -6.61 2.76
N PHE A 76 -8.16 -5.83 2.21
CA PHE A 76 -8.52 -4.51 2.70
C PHE A 76 -10.02 -4.29 2.57
N LEU A 77 -10.68 -3.90 3.65
CA LEU A 77 -12.09 -3.53 3.66
C LEU A 77 -12.22 -2.02 3.81
N ALA A 78 -12.84 -1.35 2.83
CA ALA A 78 -13.20 0.05 2.90
C ALA A 78 -14.70 0.17 3.22
N ILE A 79 -15.03 0.88 4.28
CA ILE A 79 -16.43 1.13 4.69
C ILE A 79 -16.66 2.64 4.72
N ALA A 80 -17.78 3.09 4.20
CA ALA A 80 -18.25 4.44 4.34
C ALA A 80 -19.78 4.44 4.50
N ALA A 81 -20.32 5.42 5.23
CA ALA A 81 -21.76 5.64 5.25
C ALA A 81 -22.23 6.09 3.85
N ALA A 82 -23.44 5.70 3.48
CA ALA A 82 -24.00 6.01 2.15
C ALA A 82 -24.09 7.52 1.87
N ASP A 83 -24.27 8.32 2.91
CA ASP A 83 -24.35 9.78 2.89
C ASP A 83 -23.06 10.46 3.34
N ALA A 84 -21.97 9.71 3.48
CA ALA A 84 -20.71 10.23 3.99
C ALA A 84 -20.18 11.34 3.08
N ARG A 85 -20.28 12.56 3.57
CA ARG A 85 -19.63 13.74 3.00
C ARG A 85 -18.24 13.97 3.62
N ALA A 86 -17.84 13.11 4.56
CA ALA A 86 -16.57 13.21 5.23
C ALA A 86 -15.42 13.01 4.24
N GLU A 87 -14.47 13.92 4.30
CA GLU A 87 -13.22 13.78 3.56
C GLU A 87 -12.33 12.75 4.25
N MET A 88 -11.94 11.73 3.52
CA MET A 88 -10.89 10.81 3.96
C MET A 88 -9.62 11.12 3.18
N HIS A 89 -8.55 11.42 3.89
CA HIS A 89 -7.28 11.86 3.29
C HIS A 89 -7.43 13.05 2.31
N GLY A 90 -8.29 14.01 2.64
CA GLY A 90 -8.57 15.19 1.79
C GLY A 90 -9.34 14.86 0.51
N LYS A 91 -10.00 13.71 0.44
CA LYS A 91 -10.81 13.28 -0.71
C LYS A 91 -12.24 13.00 -0.30
N THR A 92 -13.17 13.68 -0.94
CA THR A 92 -14.58 13.29 -0.92
C THR A 92 -14.77 12.03 -1.77
N ARG A 93 -15.78 11.20 -1.45
CA ARG A 93 -16.11 10.00 -2.21
C ARG A 93 -14.95 9.01 -2.34
N PHE A 94 -14.21 8.81 -1.23
CA PHE A 94 -13.02 7.93 -1.19
C PHE A 94 -13.30 6.50 -1.68
N VAL A 95 -14.44 5.91 -1.29
CA VAL A 95 -14.78 4.53 -1.67
C VAL A 95 -15.02 4.45 -3.18
N GLU A 96 -15.79 5.39 -3.76
CA GLU A 96 -16.06 5.40 -5.20
C GLU A 96 -14.79 5.62 -6.03
N THR A 97 -13.89 6.50 -5.57
CA THR A 97 -12.60 6.70 -6.26
C THR A 97 -11.71 5.47 -6.14
N THR A 98 -11.75 4.76 -5.01
CA THR A 98 -11.04 3.49 -4.84
C THR A 98 -11.58 2.41 -5.77
N ILE A 99 -12.91 2.28 -5.88
CA ILE A 99 -13.57 1.36 -6.82
C ILE A 99 -13.20 1.69 -8.27
N ALA A 100 -13.26 2.97 -8.64
CA ALA A 100 -12.89 3.39 -9.99
C ALA A 100 -11.42 3.06 -10.31
N ALA A 101 -10.51 3.29 -9.38
CA ALA A 101 -9.11 2.92 -9.51
C ALA A 101 -8.91 1.40 -9.65
N ALA A 102 -9.63 0.61 -8.85
CA ALA A 102 -9.57 -0.85 -8.93
C ALA A 102 -10.02 -1.35 -10.31
N ARG A 103 -11.15 -0.85 -10.81
CA ARG A 103 -11.67 -1.20 -12.15
C ARG A 103 -10.72 -0.80 -13.26
N LEU A 104 -10.18 0.41 -13.21
CA LEU A 104 -9.25 0.93 -14.22
C LEU A 104 -8.00 0.06 -14.36
N HIS A 105 -7.51 -0.47 -13.26
CA HIS A 105 -6.26 -1.24 -13.21
C HIS A 105 -6.46 -2.75 -13.06
N GLY A 106 -7.69 -3.25 -13.21
CA GLY A 106 -7.99 -4.69 -13.16
C GLY A 106 -7.72 -5.33 -11.79
N ILE A 107 -7.78 -4.55 -10.70
CA ILE A 107 -7.57 -5.06 -9.35
C ILE A 107 -8.82 -5.81 -8.90
N VAL A 108 -8.64 -7.06 -8.48
CA VAL A 108 -9.74 -7.92 -8.00
C VAL A 108 -10.35 -7.29 -6.75
N HIS A 109 -11.65 -7.11 -6.76
CA HIS A 109 -12.40 -6.53 -5.65
C HIS A 109 -13.84 -7.02 -5.61
N GLU A 110 -14.45 -6.95 -4.44
CA GLU A 110 -15.86 -7.24 -4.22
C GLU A 110 -16.57 -5.98 -3.73
N LEU A 111 -17.88 -5.90 -3.96
CA LEU A 111 -18.74 -4.81 -3.50
C LEU A 111 -19.90 -5.41 -2.68
N PRO A 112 -19.62 -5.89 -1.46
CA PRO A 112 -20.66 -6.45 -0.62
C PRO A 112 -21.66 -5.37 -0.21
N THR A 113 -22.92 -5.78 -0.03
CA THR A 113 -23.92 -4.93 0.63
C THR A 113 -23.57 -4.72 2.10
N ALA A 114 -24.15 -3.69 2.73
CA ALA A 114 -23.94 -3.44 4.15
C ALA A 114 -24.29 -4.67 5.02
N ALA A 115 -25.37 -5.39 4.68
CA ALA A 115 -25.77 -6.60 5.38
C ALA A 115 -24.77 -7.75 5.22
N GLU A 116 -24.20 -7.91 4.02
CA GLU A 116 -23.16 -8.92 3.79
C GLU A 116 -21.86 -8.55 4.48
N ALA A 117 -21.46 -7.28 4.45
CA ALA A 117 -20.28 -6.80 5.16
C ALA A 117 -20.41 -7.02 6.67
N ALA A 118 -21.54 -6.66 7.27
CA ALA A 118 -21.80 -6.88 8.70
C ALA A 118 -21.80 -8.37 9.10
N ARG A 119 -22.27 -9.24 8.21
CA ARG A 119 -22.24 -10.69 8.47
C ARG A 119 -20.83 -11.27 8.37
N ARG A 120 -20.03 -10.81 7.40
CA ARG A 120 -18.66 -11.31 7.15
C ARG A 120 -17.64 -10.74 8.13
N PHE A 121 -17.85 -9.52 8.59
CA PHE A 121 -16.95 -8.76 9.45
C PHE A 121 -17.73 -8.19 10.65
N PRO A 122 -18.18 -9.07 11.58
CA PRO A 122 -18.90 -8.63 12.77
C PRO A 122 -17.99 -7.77 13.65
N GLN A 123 -18.50 -6.63 14.09
CA GLN A 123 -17.84 -5.71 15.02
C GLN A 123 -18.36 -5.91 16.45
#